data_492319c19a2211adee53367353378a05
#
_entry.id   492319c19a2211adee53367353378a05
#
_cell.length_a   1.000
_cell.length_b   1.000
_cell.length_c   1.000
_cell.angle_alpha   90.00
_cell.angle_beta   90.00
_cell.angle_gamma   90.00
#
_symmetry.space_group_name_H-M   'P 1'
#
loop_
_entity.id
_entity.type
_entity.pdbx_description
1 polymer ?
#
loop_
_entity_poly.entity_id
_entity_poly.type
_entity_poly.pdbx_seq_one_letter_code
_entity_poly.pdbx_strand_id
1 'polypeptide(L)'
;GSFCMTLGYPGSTERYLSSFGIEEMMNNGNQAQIDVRGIKQAIWKREMDRRDSIRIKYASKYDESSNYWKNSIGVNRAIRKLHVLEKKRAMERELRRWIQQTPGEREKLLRLFPDLELDYKNTREANRALAYFAESFLNDPELIQLALSILNFDFEGERKTVEANLKAIVEKYANLDLEIDKEVFTAMVKEYRSKVDSTYLPEFYGTIATRYGGNDKAYADSLYAASELTTPRGLKRFLERDTTYNI
;
A
#
# COMPACT_ATOMS: atom_id res chain seq x y z
N GLY A 1 26.58 24.59 -13.20
CA GLY A 1 26.98 25.78 -12.48
C GLY A 1 25.88 26.82 -12.25
N SER A 2 24.61 26.51 -12.58
CA SER A 2 23.49 27.41 -12.27
C SER A 2 23.09 27.28 -10.79
N PHE A 3 22.70 28.38 -10.17
CA PHE A 3 22.13 28.38 -8.82
C PHE A 3 20.79 27.65 -8.83
N CYS A 4 20.61 26.69 -7.90
CA CYS A 4 19.35 26.01 -7.65
C CYS A 4 19.03 26.07 -6.14
N MET A 5 17.76 26.23 -5.82
CA MET A 5 17.28 26.24 -4.45
C MET A 5 16.03 25.36 -4.35
N THR A 6 15.96 24.55 -3.30
CA THR A 6 14.77 23.78 -2.95
C THR A 6 14.24 24.29 -1.61
N LEU A 7 12.95 24.62 -1.56
CA LEU A 7 12.24 24.98 -0.34
C LEU A 7 11.43 23.77 0.13
N GLY A 8 11.66 23.32 1.37
CA GLY A 8 11.02 22.16 1.96
C GLY A 8 12.01 21.03 2.28
N TYR A 9 11.46 19.88 2.65
CA TYR A 9 12.22 18.67 2.98
C TYR A 9 12.03 17.64 1.86
N PRO A 10 12.90 17.62 0.82
CA PRO A 10 12.80 16.62 -0.22
C PRO A 10 13.05 15.22 0.35
N GLY A 11 12.20 14.27 -0.02
CA GLY A 11 12.33 12.88 0.37
C GLY A 11 13.41 12.15 -0.44
N SER A 12 13.20 10.87 -0.69
CA SER A 12 14.09 10.04 -1.48
C SER A 12 13.89 10.27 -2.99
N THR A 13 14.93 9.98 -3.78
CA THR A 13 14.88 9.97 -5.25
C THR A 13 15.42 8.64 -5.76
N GLU A 14 14.76 8.09 -6.79
CA GLU A 14 15.13 6.84 -7.45
C GLU A 14 15.94 7.07 -8.72
N ARG A 15 17.02 7.88 -8.58
CA ARG A 15 17.84 8.33 -9.72
C ARG A 15 18.48 7.19 -10.50
N TYR A 16 18.85 6.11 -9.84
CA TYR A 16 19.64 5.01 -10.41
C TYR A 16 18.82 3.80 -10.86
N LEU A 17 17.50 3.88 -10.82
CA LEU A 17 16.67 2.81 -11.39
C LEU A 17 16.97 2.57 -12.85
N SER A 18 17.01 1.29 -13.24
CA SER A 18 17.03 0.86 -14.63
C SER A 18 15.70 1.17 -15.32
N SER A 19 15.65 1.03 -16.65
CA SER A 19 14.38 1.12 -17.38
C SER A 19 13.35 0.12 -16.87
N PHE A 20 13.76 -1.09 -16.50
CA PHE A 20 12.90 -2.11 -15.91
C PHE A 20 12.35 -1.68 -14.55
N GLY A 21 13.18 -1.10 -13.68
CA GLY A 21 12.75 -0.59 -12.37
C GLY A 21 11.79 0.59 -12.49
N ILE A 22 11.96 1.46 -13.50
CA ILE A 22 11.02 2.54 -13.78
C ILE A 22 9.67 2.00 -14.25
N GLU A 23 9.66 1.00 -15.13
CA GLU A 23 8.42 0.33 -15.55
C GLU A 23 7.70 -0.34 -14.38
N GLU A 24 8.43 -1.03 -13.52
CA GLU A 24 7.91 -1.66 -12.30
C GLU A 24 7.29 -0.62 -11.35
N MET A 25 8.00 0.45 -11.05
CA MET A 25 7.50 1.55 -10.22
C MET A 25 6.23 2.17 -10.80
N MET A 26 6.20 2.42 -12.12
CA MET A 26 5.04 3.04 -12.77
C MET A 26 3.82 2.15 -12.79
N ASN A 27 4.00 0.87 -13.15
CA ASN A 27 2.89 -0.03 -13.48
C ASN A 27 2.39 -0.84 -12.28
N ASN A 28 3.22 -1.05 -11.27
CA ASN A 28 2.86 -1.75 -10.05
C ASN A 28 2.73 -0.79 -8.86
N GLY A 29 3.81 -0.21 -8.35
CA GLY A 29 3.77 0.63 -7.16
C GLY A 29 2.86 1.86 -7.31
N ASN A 30 3.18 2.74 -8.26
CA ASN A 30 2.40 3.96 -8.48
C ASN A 30 0.98 3.66 -8.94
N GLN A 31 0.78 2.63 -9.78
CA GLN A 31 -0.55 2.29 -10.27
C GLN A 31 -1.45 1.76 -9.15
N ALA A 32 -0.93 0.90 -8.25
CA ALA A 32 -1.67 0.45 -7.08
C ALA A 32 -2.11 1.63 -6.19
N GLN A 33 -1.19 2.58 -5.93
CA GLN A 33 -1.52 3.80 -5.19
C GLN A 33 -2.59 4.64 -5.88
N ILE A 34 -2.51 4.79 -7.19
CA ILE A 34 -3.49 5.57 -7.97
C ILE A 34 -4.87 4.93 -7.89
N ASP A 35 -4.97 3.65 -8.14
CA ASP A 35 -6.25 2.93 -8.21
C ASP A 35 -6.90 2.84 -6.81
N VAL A 36 -6.17 2.30 -5.84
CA VAL A 36 -6.68 2.02 -4.50
C VAL A 36 -7.00 3.31 -3.75
N ARG A 37 -6.06 4.27 -3.71
CA ARG A 37 -6.28 5.53 -3.01
C ARG A 37 -7.35 6.39 -3.66
N GLY A 38 -7.49 6.31 -4.99
CA GLY A 38 -8.56 7.01 -5.71
C GLY A 38 -9.95 6.55 -5.26
N ILE A 39 -10.16 5.24 -5.14
CA ILE A 39 -11.43 4.65 -4.66
C ILE A 39 -11.69 5.07 -3.20
N LYS A 40 -10.72 4.86 -2.33
CA LYS A 40 -10.81 5.20 -0.91
C LYS A 40 -11.15 6.66 -0.67
N GLN A 41 -10.44 7.56 -1.34
CA GLN A 41 -10.67 9.00 -1.22
C GLN A 41 -12.04 9.42 -1.74
N ALA A 42 -12.58 8.77 -2.77
CA ALA A 42 -13.93 9.03 -3.24
C ALA A 42 -14.98 8.70 -2.17
N ILE A 43 -14.81 7.58 -1.44
CA ILE A 43 -15.68 7.19 -0.32
C ILE A 43 -15.56 8.20 0.81
N TRP A 44 -14.35 8.50 1.26
CA TRP A 44 -14.11 9.46 2.34
C TRP A 44 -14.65 10.86 2.02
N LYS A 45 -14.35 11.38 0.83
CA LYS A 45 -14.79 12.71 0.39
C LYS A 45 -16.30 12.83 0.41
N ARG A 46 -17.01 11.84 -0.10
CA ARG A 46 -18.47 11.79 -0.08
C ARG A 46 -19.03 11.90 1.35
N GLU A 47 -18.45 11.19 2.31
CA GLU A 47 -18.91 11.21 3.69
C GLU A 47 -18.50 12.48 4.45
N MET A 48 -17.31 13.00 4.15
CA MET A 48 -16.85 14.32 4.66
C MET A 48 -17.74 15.46 4.20
N ASP A 49 -18.25 15.40 2.96
CA ASP A 49 -19.16 16.43 2.43
C ASP A 49 -20.56 16.36 3.04
N ARG A 50 -20.94 15.22 3.60
CA ARG A 50 -22.25 15.03 4.24
C ARG A 50 -22.27 15.35 5.72
N ARG A 51 -21.13 15.16 6.42
CA ARG A 51 -21.06 15.21 7.89
C ARG A 51 -19.81 15.95 8.36
N ASP A 52 -19.98 17.11 8.97
CA ASP A 52 -18.86 17.89 9.51
C ASP A 52 -18.04 17.11 10.55
N SER A 53 -18.67 16.29 11.36
CA SER A 53 -17.96 15.42 12.32
C SER A 53 -17.01 14.44 11.64
N ILE A 54 -17.40 13.91 10.48
CA ILE A 54 -16.53 13.03 9.67
C ILE A 54 -15.43 13.86 9.00
N ARG A 55 -15.75 15.04 8.49
CA ARG A 55 -14.76 15.93 7.91
C ARG A 55 -13.63 16.24 8.88
N ILE A 56 -13.94 16.52 10.14
CA ILE A 56 -12.93 16.77 11.18
C ILE A 56 -12.06 15.53 11.42
N LYS A 57 -12.66 14.33 11.52
CA LYS A 57 -11.94 13.08 11.77
C LYS A 57 -11.06 12.64 10.59
N TYR A 58 -11.52 12.87 9.35
CA TYR A 58 -10.89 12.30 8.15
C TYR A 58 -10.02 13.28 7.38
N ALA A 59 -10.05 14.59 7.68
CA ALA A 59 -9.31 15.61 6.93
C ALA A 59 -7.81 15.28 6.84
N SER A 60 -7.15 14.99 7.96
CA SER A 60 -5.71 14.67 7.97
C SER A 60 -5.40 13.38 7.21
N LYS A 61 -6.21 12.32 7.38
CA LYS A 61 -6.05 11.04 6.67
C LYS A 61 -6.25 11.22 5.16
N TYR A 62 -7.24 12.01 4.78
CA TYR A 62 -7.53 12.35 3.39
C TYR A 62 -6.36 13.12 2.76
N ASP A 63 -5.84 14.12 3.44
CA ASP A 63 -4.73 14.94 2.94
C ASP A 63 -3.45 14.12 2.78
N GLU A 64 -3.13 13.28 3.75
CA GLU A 64 -1.99 12.36 3.67
C GLU A 64 -2.13 11.39 2.49
N SER A 65 -3.27 10.70 2.38
CA SER A 65 -3.55 9.79 1.27
C SER A 65 -3.49 10.52 -0.07
N SER A 66 -4.07 11.74 -0.14
CA SER A 66 -4.11 12.59 -1.33
C SER A 66 -2.72 13.04 -1.78
N ASN A 67 -1.81 13.31 -0.84
CA ASN A 67 -0.42 13.66 -1.15
C ASN A 67 0.28 12.54 -1.93
N TYR A 68 0.25 11.31 -1.45
CA TYR A 68 0.83 10.15 -2.14
C TYR A 68 0.14 9.86 -3.47
N TRP A 69 -1.19 9.93 -3.50
CA TRP A 69 -1.99 9.72 -4.71
C TRP A 69 -1.62 10.71 -5.83
N LYS A 70 -1.58 12.00 -5.51
CA LYS A 70 -1.18 13.06 -6.45
C LYS A 70 0.26 12.93 -6.87
N ASN A 71 1.15 12.54 -5.95
CA ASN A 71 2.55 12.28 -6.26
C ASN A 71 2.69 11.17 -7.29
N SER A 72 2.05 10.02 -7.09
CA SER A 72 2.11 8.89 -8.02
C SER A 72 1.57 9.24 -9.41
N ILE A 73 0.46 9.99 -9.48
CA ILE A 73 -0.07 10.52 -10.74
C ILE A 73 0.96 11.46 -11.40
N GLY A 74 1.52 12.39 -10.61
CA GLY A 74 2.48 13.38 -11.08
C GLY A 74 3.77 12.75 -11.60
N VAL A 75 4.32 11.79 -10.87
CA VAL A 75 5.52 11.03 -11.25
C VAL A 75 5.28 10.26 -12.56
N ASN A 76 4.20 9.48 -12.65
CA ASN A 76 3.89 8.74 -13.87
C ASN A 76 3.68 9.67 -15.08
N ARG A 77 3.03 10.82 -14.87
CA ARG A 77 2.86 11.85 -15.91
C ARG A 77 4.20 12.46 -16.32
N ALA A 78 5.07 12.78 -15.36
CA ALA A 78 6.39 13.37 -15.62
C ALA A 78 7.30 12.40 -16.38
N ILE A 79 7.35 11.12 -15.98
CA ILE A 79 8.13 10.09 -16.66
C ILE A 79 7.74 9.99 -18.14
N ARG A 80 6.43 9.96 -18.43
CA ARG A 80 5.92 9.92 -19.81
C ARG A 80 6.24 11.21 -20.57
N LYS A 81 5.95 12.38 -19.99
CA LYS A 81 6.13 13.70 -20.64
C LYS A 81 7.59 14.00 -20.94
N LEU A 82 8.51 13.60 -20.06
CA LEU A 82 9.95 13.87 -20.18
C LEU A 82 10.71 12.75 -20.89
N HIS A 83 10.01 11.72 -21.35
CA HIS A 83 10.60 10.56 -22.02
C HIS A 83 11.73 9.91 -21.20
N VAL A 84 11.50 9.79 -19.87
CA VAL A 84 12.54 9.28 -18.94
C VAL A 84 12.89 7.84 -19.25
N LEU A 85 11.90 7.02 -19.57
CA LEU A 85 12.09 5.60 -19.88
C LEU A 85 12.94 5.43 -21.16
N GLU A 86 12.65 6.19 -22.21
CA GLU A 86 13.40 6.16 -23.47
C GLU A 86 14.85 6.62 -23.28
N LYS A 87 15.07 7.65 -22.46
CA LYS A 87 16.42 8.13 -22.09
C LYS A 87 17.21 7.05 -21.34
N LYS A 88 16.59 6.39 -20.37
CA LYS A 88 17.22 5.28 -19.63
C LYS A 88 17.56 4.12 -20.55
N ARG A 89 16.66 3.72 -21.43
CA ARG A 89 16.93 2.68 -22.44
C ARG A 89 18.06 3.06 -23.39
N ALA A 90 18.20 4.34 -23.73
CA ALA A 90 19.32 4.83 -24.55
C ALA A 90 20.66 4.68 -23.80
N MET A 91 20.73 5.11 -22.53
CA MET A 91 21.90 4.94 -21.67
C MET A 91 22.27 3.46 -21.50
N GLU A 92 21.30 2.60 -21.29
CA GLU A 92 21.50 1.15 -21.17
C GLU A 92 22.04 0.53 -22.46
N ARG A 93 21.57 0.99 -23.63
CA ARG A 93 22.15 0.57 -24.93
C ARG A 93 23.62 1.01 -25.10
N GLU A 94 23.96 2.21 -24.65
CA GLU A 94 25.35 2.69 -24.66
C GLU A 94 26.24 1.86 -23.73
N LEU A 95 25.76 1.58 -22.51
CA LEU A 95 26.46 0.75 -21.55
C LEU A 95 26.66 -0.68 -22.08
N ARG A 96 25.63 -1.28 -22.70
CA ARG A 96 25.75 -2.60 -23.35
C ARG A 96 26.84 -2.60 -24.45
N ARG A 97 26.88 -1.58 -25.27
CA ARG A 97 27.93 -1.43 -26.31
C ARG A 97 29.34 -1.31 -25.71
N TRP A 98 29.46 -0.50 -24.66
CA TRP A 98 30.73 -0.34 -23.95
C TRP A 98 31.20 -1.68 -23.35
N ILE A 99 30.33 -2.43 -22.67
CA ILE A 99 30.62 -3.75 -22.13
C ILE A 99 31.13 -4.69 -23.25
N GLN A 100 30.50 -4.68 -24.42
CA GLN A 100 30.90 -5.54 -25.55
C GLN A 100 32.26 -5.19 -26.11
N GLN A 101 32.71 -3.96 -25.95
CA GLN A 101 33.98 -3.45 -26.51
C GLN A 101 35.12 -3.49 -25.49
N THR A 102 34.88 -3.74 -24.21
CA THR A 102 35.88 -3.68 -23.14
C THR A 102 36.35 -5.10 -22.77
N PRO A 103 37.62 -5.48 -23.09
CA PRO A 103 38.17 -6.77 -22.68
C PRO A 103 38.37 -6.84 -21.17
N GLY A 104 38.19 -8.04 -20.59
CA GLY A 104 38.51 -8.32 -19.19
C GLY A 104 37.34 -8.20 -18.21
N GLU A 105 36.54 -7.14 -18.27
CA GLU A 105 35.31 -7.01 -17.43
C GLU A 105 34.04 -7.58 -18.10
N ARG A 106 34.20 -7.95 -19.36
CA ARG A 106 33.10 -8.40 -20.24
C ARG A 106 32.31 -9.58 -19.69
N GLU A 107 33.00 -10.58 -19.19
CA GLU A 107 32.34 -11.82 -18.73
C GLU A 107 31.41 -11.60 -17.53
N LYS A 108 31.80 -10.71 -16.61
CA LYS A 108 31.00 -10.36 -15.42
C LYS A 108 29.78 -9.53 -15.76
N LEU A 109 29.88 -8.66 -16.78
CA LEU A 109 28.85 -7.68 -17.12
C LEU A 109 27.93 -8.11 -18.27
N LEU A 110 28.33 -9.12 -19.07
CA LEU A 110 27.52 -9.59 -20.22
C LEU A 110 26.12 -10.05 -19.82
N ARG A 111 25.98 -10.65 -18.63
CA ARG A 111 24.72 -11.17 -18.12
C ARG A 111 23.89 -10.13 -17.37
N LEU A 112 24.47 -8.99 -17.00
CA LEU A 112 23.83 -7.99 -16.15
C LEU A 112 22.41 -7.62 -16.63
N PHE A 113 22.28 -7.21 -17.89
CA PHE A 113 20.98 -6.78 -18.41
C PHE A 113 20.01 -7.93 -18.68
N PRO A 114 20.46 -9.07 -19.27
CA PRO A 114 19.58 -10.22 -19.43
C PRO A 114 19.06 -10.78 -18.09
N ASP A 115 19.92 -10.87 -17.09
CA ASP A 115 19.52 -11.39 -15.77
C ASP A 115 18.57 -10.38 -15.09
N LEU A 116 18.85 -9.07 -15.14
CA LEU A 116 17.98 -8.04 -14.61
C LEU A 116 16.59 -8.04 -15.28
N GLU A 117 16.55 -8.15 -16.61
CA GLU A 117 15.30 -8.25 -17.38
C GLU A 117 14.49 -9.48 -16.97
N LEU A 118 15.16 -10.63 -16.81
CA LEU A 118 14.54 -11.86 -16.41
C LEU A 118 13.98 -11.77 -14.99
N ASP A 119 14.72 -11.19 -14.05
CA ASP A 119 14.28 -11.00 -12.66
C ASP A 119 13.03 -10.13 -12.59
N TYR A 120 13.02 -8.98 -13.25
CA TYR A 120 11.82 -8.13 -13.31
C TYR A 120 10.64 -8.82 -13.98
N LYS A 121 10.88 -9.60 -15.04
CA LYS A 121 9.82 -10.37 -15.69
C LYS A 121 9.23 -11.44 -14.78
N ASN A 122 10.07 -12.18 -14.07
CA ASN A 122 9.66 -13.29 -13.21
C ASN A 122 8.93 -12.80 -11.93
N THR A 123 9.30 -11.62 -11.43
CA THR A 123 8.73 -11.08 -10.18
C THR A 123 7.56 -10.11 -10.41
N ARG A 124 7.28 -9.71 -11.65
CA ARG A 124 6.29 -8.68 -11.98
C ARG A 124 4.93 -8.90 -11.35
N GLU A 125 4.35 -10.10 -11.53
CA GLU A 125 3.01 -10.40 -11.02
C GLU A 125 2.98 -10.52 -9.49
N ALA A 126 4.02 -11.08 -8.89
CA ALA A 126 4.17 -11.12 -7.45
C ALA A 126 4.30 -9.71 -6.84
N ASN A 127 5.12 -8.86 -7.45
CA ASN A 127 5.28 -7.46 -7.03
C ASN A 127 4.00 -6.66 -7.21
N ARG A 128 3.26 -6.90 -8.30
CA ARG A 128 1.94 -6.32 -8.52
C ARG A 128 0.97 -6.72 -7.41
N ALA A 129 0.89 -8.01 -7.12
CA ALA A 129 0.05 -8.53 -6.05
C ALA A 129 0.42 -7.91 -4.69
N LEU A 130 1.72 -7.85 -4.39
CA LEU A 130 2.21 -7.24 -3.15
C LEU A 130 1.87 -5.74 -3.05
N ALA A 131 2.06 -4.98 -4.13
CA ALA A 131 1.76 -3.54 -4.16
C ALA A 131 0.26 -3.28 -3.92
N TYR A 132 -0.61 -4.01 -4.62
CA TYR A 132 -2.06 -3.89 -4.42
C TYR A 132 -2.49 -4.40 -3.04
N PHE A 133 -1.87 -5.48 -2.52
CA PHE A 133 -2.15 -5.99 -1.18
C PHE A 133 -1.79 -4.96 -0.10
N ALA A 134 -0.61 -4.37 -0.20
CA ALA A 134 -0.17 -3.35 0.74
C ALA A 134 -1.11 -2.14 0.75
N GLU A 135 -1.49 -1.61 -0.41
CA GLU A 135 -2.39 -0.47 -0.51
C GLU A 135 -3.83 -0.80 -0.10
N SER A 136 -4.32 -2.04 -0.38
CA SER A 136 -5.70 -2.43 -0.10
C SER A 136 -5.94 -2.90 1.33
N PHE A 137 -4.92 -3.50 2.00
CA PHE A 137 -5.12 -4.18 3.29
C PHE A 137 -4.10 -3.80 4.37
N LEU A 138 -2.88 -3.35 4.01
CA LEU A 138 -1.89 -2.95 5.01
C LEU A 138 -1.89 -1.44 5.29
N ASN A 139 -2.26 -0.60 4.33
CA ASN A 139 -2.34 0.85 4.49
C ASN A 139 -3.76 1.36 4.83
N ASP A 140 -4.75 0.54 4.67
CA ASP A 140 -6.17 0.67 5.02
C ASP A 140 -6.84 -0.70 4.72
N PRO A 141 -7.98 -1.07 5.28
CA PRO A 141 -8.91 -0.35 6.16
C PRO A 141 -8.42 -0.13 7.59
N GLU A 142 -9.04 0.84 8.27
CA GLU A 142 -8.60 1.26 9.61
C GLU A 142 -8.78 0.16 10.67
N LEU A 143 -9.81 -0.69 10.55
CA LEU A 143 -10.00 -1.83 11.45
C LEU A 143 -8.86 -2.85 11.33
N ILE A 144 -8.36 -3.09 10.11
CA ILE A 144 -7.18 -3.94 9.90
C ILE A 144 -5.94 -3.28 10.52
N GLN A 145 -5.76 -1.96 10.33
CA GLN A 145 -4.67 -1.21 10.95
C GLN A 145 -4.70 -1.26 12.48
N LEU A 146 -5.90 -1.22 13.05
CA LEU A 146 -6.09 -1.39 14.49
C LEU A 146 -5.68 -2.80 14.93
N ALA A 147 -6.14 -3.83 14.23
CA ALA A 147 -5.77 -5.22 14.50
C ALA A 147 -4.25 -5.45 14.39
N LEU A 148 -3.60 -4.95 13.33
CA LEU A 148 -2.15 -5.02 13.17
C LEU A 148 -1.40 -4.27 14.28
N SER A 149 -1.93 -3.13 14.74
CA SER A 149 -1.34 -2.39 15.85
C SER A 149 -1.39 -3.18 17.15
N ILE A 150 -2.43 -3.97 17.36
CA ILE A 150 -2.59 -4.85 18.53
C ILE A 150 -1.67 -6.08 18.40
N LEU A 151 -1.61 -6.71 17.22
CA LEU A 151 -0.77 -7.88 16.98
C LEU A 151 0.73 -7.57 17.15
N ASN A 152 1.15 -6.37 16.78
CA ASN A 152 2.55 -5.93 16.93
C ASN A 152 2.83 -5.28 18.30
N PHE A 153 1.89 -5.38 19.23
CA PHE A 153 2.00 -4.76 20.54
C PHE A 153 2.84 -5.64 21.47
N ASP A 154 3.89 -5.04 22.05
CA ASP A 154 4.68 -5.68 23.11
C ASP A 154 4.03 -5.40 24.47
N PHE A 155 3.29 -6.38 24.99
CA PHE A 155 2.64 -6.30 26.30
C PHE A 155 3.63 -6.49 27.47
N GLU A 156 4.84 -7.01 27.21
CA GLU A 156 5.87 -7.30 28.24
C GLU A 156 6.94 -6.19 28.33
N GLY A 157 6.84 -5.16 27.48
CA GLY A 157 7.78 -4.06 27.42
C GLY A 157 7.76 -3.13 28.63
N GLU A 158 8.59 -2.10 28.59
CA GLU A 158 8.60 -1.07 29.64
C GLU A 158 7.21 -0.45 29.83
N ARG A 159 6.77 -0.33 31.09
CA ARG A 159 5.43 0.16 31.46
C ARG A 159 5.02 1.46 30.75
N LYS A 160 5.94 2.44 30.63
CA LYS A 160 5.67 3.70 29.93
C LYS A 160 5.38 3.50 28.44
N THR A 161 6.08 2.58 27.79
CA THR A 161 5.89 2.22 26.39
C THR A 161 4.56 1.52 26.21
N VAL A 162 4.23 0.57 27.09
CA VAL A 162 2.93 -0.13 27.11
C VAL A 162 1.77 0.85 27.27
N GLU A 163 1.83 1.77 28.24
CA GLU A 163 0.79 2.78 28.48
C GLU A 163 0.64 3.73 27.27
N ALA A 164 1.73 4.18 26.65
CA ALA A 164 1.70 5.04 25.48
C ALA A 164 1.07 4.34 24.25
N ASN A 165 1.42 3.08 24.02
CA ASN A 165 0.88 2.29 22.93
C ASN A 165 -0.61 1.98 23.12
N LEU A 166 -1.03 1.61 24.33
CA LEU A 166 -2.45 1.43 24.65
C LEU A 166 -3.27 2.70 24.39
N LYS A 167 -2.73 3.85 24.80
CA LYS A 167 -3.34 5.14 24.50
C LYS A 167 -3.48 5.38 23.00
N ALA A 168 -2.43 5.10 22.23
CA ALA A 168 -2.45 5.24 20.77
C ALA A 168 -3.49 4.31 20.11
N ILE A 169 -3.65 3.08 20.58
CA ILE A 169 -4.68 2.14 20.12
C ILE A 169 -6.08 2.69 20.41
N VAL A 170 -6.32 3.21 21.61
CA VAL A 170 -7.62 3.79 22.00
C VAL A 170 -7.93 5.03 21.18
N GLU A 171 -6.95 5.91 20.95
CA GLU A 171 -7.12 7.11 20.11
C GLU A 171 -7.41 6.73 18.66
N LYS A 172 -6.73 5.73 18.11
CA LYS A 172 -6.98 5.21 16.77
C LYS A 172 -8.40 4.68 16.63
N TYR A 173 -8.87 3.91 17.62
CA TYR A 173 -10.24 3.41 17.67
C TYR A 173 -11.27 4.56 17.76
N ALA A 174 -11.04 5.59 18.57
CA ALA A 174 -11.96 6.72 18.71
C ALA A 174 -12.16 7.51 17.41
N ASN A 175 -11.19 7.46 16.50
CA ASN A 175 -11.24 8.11 15.20
C ASN A 175 -11.80 7.23 14.08
N LEU A 176 -12.08 5.96 14.35
CA LEU A 176 -12.65 5.02 13.40
C LEU A 176 -14.15 5.29 13.21
N ASP A 177 -14.63 5.30 11.96
CA ASP A 177 -16.05 5.21 11.59
C ASP A 177 -16.26 3.87 10.89
N LEU A 178 -16.89 2.92 11.59
CA LEU A 178 -17.02 1.54 11.14
C LEU A 178 -17.79 1.36 9.85
N GLU A 179 -18.78 2.22 9.57
CA GLU A 179 -19.56 2.11 8.35
C GLU A 179 -18.74 2.58 7.13
N ILE A 180 -17.97 3.66 7.29
CA ILE A 180 -17.06 4.13 6.25
C ILE A 180 -15.96 3.09 6.02
N ASP A 181 -15.38 2.59 7.10
CA ASP A 181 -14.30 1.62 7.04
C ASP A 181 -14.73 0.31 6.37
N LYS A 182 -15.92 -0.19 6.72
CA LYS A 182 -16.51 -1.38 6.09
C LYS A 182 -16.78 -1.17 4.60
N GLU A 183 -17.22 0.02 4.19
CA GLU A 183 -17.39 0.34 2.79
C GLU A 183 -16.04 0.37 2.05
N VAL A 184 -15.03 0.99 2.67
CA VAL A 184 -13.64 0.96 2.14
C VAL A 184 -13.15 -0.47 2.02
N PHE A 185 -13.28 -1.29 3.07
CA PHE A 185 -12.89 -2.71 3.03
C PHE A 185 -13.55 -3.46 1.87
N THR A 186 -14.88 -3.30 1.73
CA THR A 186 -15.63 -3.95 0.63
C THR A 186 -15.11 -3.53 -0.74
N ALA A 187 -14.81 -2.25 -0.92
CA ALA A 187 -14.26 -1.73 -2.17
C ALA A 187 -12.84 -2.26 -2.42
N MET A 188 -12.01 -2.37 -1.38
CA MET A 188 -10.65 -2.91 -1.48
C MET A 188 -10.63 -4.39 -1.84
N VAL A 189 -11.51 -5.19 -1.24
CA VAL A 189 -11.67 -6.61 -1.60
C VAL A 189 -12.01 -6.76 -3.09
N LYS A 190 -12.93 -5.96 -3.59
CA LYS A 190 -13.33 -5.98 -5.00
C LYS A 190 -12.18 -5.53 -5.91
N GLU A 191 -11.52 -4.43 -5.58
CA GLU A 191 -10.44 -3.86 -6.39
C GLU A 191 -9.25 -4.80 -6.48
N TYR A 192 -8.77 -5.34 -5.35
CA TYR A 192 -7.66 -6.28 -5.32
C TYR A 192 -7.90 -7.47 -6.26
N ARG A 193 -9.06 -8.12 -6.15
CA ARG A 193 -9.42 -9.25 -7.01
C ARG A 193 -9.47 -8.88 -8.50
N SER A 194 -9.81 -7.63 -8.83
CA SER A 194 -9.89 -7.18 -10.22
C SER A 194 -8.51 -6.90 -10.86
N LYS A 195 -7.48 -6.69 -10.03
CA LYS A 195 -6.15 -6.23 -10.47
C LYS A 195 -5.06 -7.27 -10.38
N VAL A 196 -5.28 -8.34 -9.64
CA VAL A 196 -4.27 -9.33 -9.29
C VAL A 196 -4.64 -10.68 -9.88
N ASP A 197 -3.63 -11.41 -10.35
CA ASP A 197 -3.83 -12.76 -10.84
C ASP A 197 -4.38 -13.67 -9.74
N SER A 198 -5.26 -14.58 -10.13
CA SER A 198 -5.98 -15.47 -9.20
C SER A 198 -5.06 -16.33 -8.34
N THR A 199 -3.85 -16.62 -8.78
CA THR A 199 -2.84 -17.40 -8.04
C THR A 199 -2.30 -16.67 -6.80
N TYR A 200 -2.44 -15.34 -6.76
CA TYR A 200 -2.04 -14.48 -5.64
C TYR A 200 -3.20 -14.04 -4.75
N LEU A 201 -4.42 -14.57 -4.99
CA LEU A 201 -5.56 -14.23 -4.13
C LEU A 201 -5.44 -14.92 -2.77
N PRO A 202 -5.52 -14.18 -1.65
CA PRO A 202 -5.59 -14.77 -0.32
C PRO A 202 -6.77 -15.74 -0.15
N GLU A 203 -6.62 -16.69 0.78
CA GLU A 203 -7.59 -17.76 1.02
C GLU A 203 -9.03 -17.26 1.30
N PHE A 204 -9.17 -16.09 1.90
CA PHE A 204 -10.50 -15.55 2.19
C PHE A 204 -11.36 -15.31 0.94
N TYR A 205 -10.77 -15.14 -0.25
CA TYR A 205 -11.54 -15.09 -1.50
C TYR A 205 -12.24 -16.41 -1.82
N GLY A 206 -11.63 -17.54 -1.47
CA GLY A 206 -12.30 -18.85 -1.50
C GLY A 206 -13.51 -18.91 -0.56
N THR A 207 -13.38 -18.34 0.63
CA THR A 207 -14.49 -18.20 1.57
C THR A 207 -15.60 -17.30 1.02
N ILE A 208 -15.27 -16.17 0.40
CA ILE A 208 -16.25 -15.28 -0.25
C ILE A 208 -17.02 -16.05 -1.33
N ALA A 209 -16.30 -16.78 -2.18
CA ALA A 209 -16.93 -17.55 -3.27
C ALA A 209 -17.88 -18.63 -2.75
N THR A 210 -17.43 -19.43 -1.77
CA THR A 210 -18.15 -20.63 -1.31
C THR A 210 -19.25 -20.34 -0.29
N ARG A 211 -19.01 -19.44 0.67
CA ARG A 211 -19.96 -19.17 1.76
C ARG A 211 -20.86 -17.96 1.51
N TYR A 212 -20.40 -17.00 0.70
CA TYR A 212 -21.13 -15.76 0.43
C TYR A 212 -21.56 -15.62 -1.03
N GLY A 213 -21.40 -16.67 -1.86
CA GLY A 213 -21.81 -16.65 -3.27
C GLY A 213 -21.12 -15.55 -4.09
N GLY A 214 -19.91 -15.16 -3.71
CA GLY A 214 -19.17 -14.08 -4.35
C GLY A 214 -19.56 -12.66 -3.90
N ASN A 215 -20.39 -12.53 -2.87
CA ASN A 215 -20.87 -11.24 -2.36
C ASN A 215 -19.88 -10.64 -1.35
N ASP A 216 -19.04 -9.71 -1.82
CA ASP A 216 -18.02 -9.04 -1.00
C ASP A 216 -18.62 -8.25 0.17
N LYS A 217 -19.77 -7.61 -0.06
CA LYS A 217 -20.47 -6.86 0.99
C LYS A 217 -20.97 -7.76 2.10
N ALA A 218 -21.58 -8.88 1.76
CA ALA A 218 -22.08 -9.86 2.76
C ALA A 218 -20.92 -10.44 3.58
N TYR A 219 -19.77 -10.68 2.97
CA TYR A 219 -18.55 -11.08 3.67
C TYR A 219 -18.07 -9.98 4.64
N ALA A 220 -17.98 -8.74 4.17
CA ALA A 220 -17.58 -7.60 4.99
C ALA A 220 -18.54 -7.39 6.18
N ASP A 221 -19.85 -7.42 5.94
CA ASP A 221 -20.86 -7.30 6.99
C ASP A 221 -20.71 -8.39 8.06
N SER A 222 -20.45 -9.64 7.65
CA SER A 222 -20.23 -10.76 8.55
C SER A 222 -18.93 -10.62 9.35
N LEU A 223 -17.83 -10.19 8.69
CA LEU A 223 -16.52 -10.00 9.32
C LEU A 223 -16.60 -8.91 10.41
N TYR A 224 -17.19 -7.75 10.08
CA TYR A 224 -17.32 -6.63 11.01
C TYR A 224 -18.27 -6.95 12.16
N ALA A 225 -19.36 -7.70 11.92
CA ALA A 225 -20.28 -8.14 12.96
C ALA A 225 -19.65 -9.16 13.93
N ALA A 226 -18.75 -10.02 13.44
CA ALA A 226 -18.07 -11.03 14.24
C ALA A 226 -16.88 -10.49 15.03
N SER A 227 -16.28 -9.37 14.61
CA SER A 227 -15.07 -8.82 15.23
C SER A 227 -15.36 -8.17 16.57
N GLU A 228 -14.67 -8.58 17.63
CA GLU A 228 -14.71 -7.92 18.93
C GLU A 228 -14.15 -6.48 18.88
N LEU A 229 -13.29 -6.18 17.93
CA LEU A 229 -12.66 -4.86 17.76
C LEU A 229 -13.62 -3.77 17.26
N THR A 230 -14.85 -4.14 16.86
CA THR A 230 -15.86 -3.18 16.37
C THR A 230 -16.64 -2.49 17.47
N THR A 231 -16.46 -2.86 18.73
CA THR A 231 -17.13 -2.22 19.86
C THR A 231 -16.15 -1.80 20.95
N PRO A 232 -16.38 -0.66 21.67
CA PRO A 232 -15.51 -0.25 22.77
C PRO A 232 -15.37 -1.32 23.86
N ARG A 233 -16.46 -2.00 24.16
CA ARG A 233 -16.50 -3.10 25.14
C ARG A 233 -15.70 -4.32 24.66
N GLY A 234 -15.79 -4.63 23.40
CA GLY A 234 -15.06 -5.74 22.77
C GLY A 234 -13.55 -5.45 22.73
N LEU A 235 -13.17 -4.26 22.28
CA LEU A 235 -11.76 -3.82 22.27
C LEU A 235 -11.18 -3.87 23.69
N LYS A 236 -11.89 -3.31 24.69
CA LYS A 236 -11.43 -3.36 26.08
C LYS A 236 -11.23 -4.79 26.55
N ARG A 237 -12.22 -5.67 26.34
CA ARG A 237 -12.15 -7.09 26.70
C ARG A 237 -10.99 -7.79 26.00
N PHE A 238 -10.76 -7.49 24.72
CA PHE A 238 -9.66 -8.06 23.95
C PHE A 238 -8.30 -7.65 24.55
N LEU A 239 -8.11 -6.39 24.85
CA LEU A 239 -6.87 -5.86 25.45
C LEU A 239 -6.63 -6.38 26.90
N GLU A 240 -7.71 -6.71 27.64
CA GLU A 240 -7.63 -7.25 29.01
C GLU A 240 -7.38 -8.77 29.05
N ARG A 241 -7.76 -9.51 28.00
CA ARG A 241 -7.65 -10.98 27.94
C ARG A 241 -6.24 -11.49 27.76
N ASP A 242 -5.40 -10.76 27.09
CA ASP A 242 -4.24 -11.38 26.50
C ASP A 242 -2.93 -10.69 26.86
N THR A 243 -2.35 -11.18 27.95
CA THR A 243 -0.96 -11.01 28.24
C THR A 243 -0.08 -12.17 27.71
N THR A 244 -0.70 -13.18 27.07
CA THR A 244 0.03 -14.33 26.55
C THR A 244 -0.51 -14.76 25.19
N TYR A 245 0.01 -14.14 24.12
CA TYR A 245 -0.10 -14.72 22.79
C TYR A 245 0.88 -15.90 22.67
N ASN A 246 0.37 -17.10 22.90
CA ASN A 246 0.96 -18.29 22.32
C ASN A 246 0.33 -18.47 20.92
N ILE A 247 1.04 -18.03 19.89
CA ILE A 247 0.80 -18.42 18.49
C ILE A 247 1.44 -19.77 18.27
#